data_8f5d9ef527c1e2b7753115bf85397824
#
_entry.id   8f5d9ef527c1e2b7753115bf85397824
#
_cell.length_a   1.000
_cell.length_b   1.000
_cell.length_c   1.000
_cell.angle_alpha   90.00
_cell.angle_beta   90.00
_cell.angle_gamma   90.00
#
_symmetry.space_group_name_H-M   'P 1'
#
loop_
_entity.id
_entity.type
_entity.pdbx_description
1 polymer ?
#
loop_
_entity_poly.entity_id
_entity_poly.type
_entity_poly.pdbx_seq_one_letter_code
_entity_poly.pdbx_strand_id
1 'polypeptide(L)'
;MTICPCVYTLKLQGDGAVEFFIYVGSCYNLNQRLAQHISGVGARFTREHKFIEIIGVQLIDGDAIAAENARTLEMIAEYGSERVRGGKYLSG
;
A
#
# COMPACT_ATOMS: atom_id res chain seq x y z
N MET A 1 17.21 15.87 5.08
CA MET A 1 16.07 15.02 4.71
C MET A 1 15.98 13.84 5.68
N THR A 2 14.85 13.64 6.24
CA THR A 2 14.64 12.54 7.17
C THR A 2 14.17 11.30 6.42
N ILE A 3 14.92 10.21 6.54
CA ILE A 3 14.55 8.93 5.96
C ILE A 3 14.12 8.03 7.10
N CYS A 4 12.85 7.67 7.12
CA CYS A 4 12.30 6.83 8.18
C CYS A 4 11.56 5.65 7.56
N PRO A 5 11.84 4.43 8.03
CA PRO A 5 11.07 3.29 7.54
C PRO A 5 9.61 3.43 7.97
N CYS A 6 8.72 3.17 7.05
CA CYS A 6 7.29 3.26 7.34
C CYS A 6 6.48 2.29 6.50
N VAL A 7 5.30 1.97 7.01
CA VAL A 7 4.26 1.25 6.26
C VAL A 7 3.23 2.28 5.85
N TYR A 8 2.89 2.31 4.59
CA TYR A 8 1.87 3.22 4.06
C TYR A 8 0.69 2.41 3.53
N THR A 9 -0.47 3.03 3.59
CA THR A 9 -1.71 2.42 3.08
C THR A 9 -2.32 3.39 2.08
N LEU A 10 -2.54 2.92 0.86
CA LEU A 10 -3.05 3.73 -0.24
C LEU A 10 -4.44 3.27 -0.64
N LYS A 11 -5.25 4.22 -1.06
CA LYS A 11 -6.50 3.94 -1.75
C LYS A 11 -6.27 4.15 -3.24
N LEU A 12 -6.63 3.14 -4.03
CA LEU A 12 -6.43 3.15 -5.48
C LEU A 12 -7.77 2.99 -6.18
N GLN A 13 -7.84 3.48 -7.42
CA GLN A 13 -9.03 3.37 -8.24
C GLN A 13 -9.35 1.89 -8.50
N GLY A 14 -10.62 1.53 -8.37
CA GLY A 14 -11.08 0.18 -8.61
C GLY A 14 -11.26 -0.13 -10.09
N ASP A 15 -11.79 -1.28 -10.36
CA ASP A 15 -12.19 -1.72 -11.70
C ASP A 15 -13.71 -1.90 -11.71
N GLY A 16 -14.26 -2.55 -12.73
CA GLY A 16 -15.70 -2.71 -12.86
C GLY A 16 -16.34 -3.57 -11.78
N ALA A 17 -15.58 -4.42 -11.11
CA ALA A 17 -16.10 -5.35 -10.09
C ALA A 17 -15.88 -4.82 -8.67
N VAL A 18 -14.88 -3.98 -8.47
CA VAL A 18 -14.47 -3.47 -7.16
C VAL A 18 -14.39 -1.95 -7.23
N GLU A 19 -15.02 -1.26 -6.28
CA GLU A 19 -15.09 0.21 -6.27
C GLU A 19 -13.72 0.86 -6.06
N PHE A 20 -12.89 0.26 -5.22
CA PHE A 20 -11.55 0.76 -4.93
C PHE A 20 -10.71 -0.39 -4.41
N PHE A 21 -9.39 -0.19 -4.48
CA PHE A 21 -8.44 -1.12 -3.89
C PHE A 21 -7.65 -0.44 -2.78
N ILE A 22 -7.19 -1.25 -1.85
CA ILE A 22 -6.29 -0.82 -0.76
C ILE A 22 -4.94 -1.49 -1.01
N TYR A 23 -3.89 -0.72 -1.02
CA TYR A 23 -2.53 -1.22 -1.21
C TYR A 23 -1.67 -0.86 0.00
N VAL A 24 -1.04 -1.86 0.58
CA VAL A 24 -0.15 -1.68 1.73
C VAL A 24 1.28 -1.95 1.29
N GLY A 25 2.16 -1.00 1.54
CA GLY A 25 3.57 -1.15 1.21
C GLY A 25 4.46 -0.61 2.32
N SER A 26 5.76 -0.79 2.17
CA SER A 26 6.74 -0.25 3.08
C SER A 26 7.87 0.44 2.30
N CYS A 27 8.49 1.43 2.91
CA CYS A 27 9.59 2.16 2.28
C CYS A 27 10.38 2.93 3.33
N TYR A 28 11.56 3.42 2.92
CA TYR A 28 12.37 4.29 3.76
C TYR A 28 12.13 5.77 3.45
N ASN A 29 11.74 6.09 2.23
CA ASN A 29 11.49 7.46 1.80
C ASN A 29 10.09 7.54 1.20
N LEU A 30 9.13 7.99 2.01
CA LEU A 30 7.72 7.99 1.62
C LEU A 30 7.46 8.93 0.43
N ASN A 31 8.06 10.12 0.44
CA ASN A 31 7.83 11.08 -0.64
C ASN A 31 8.28 10.52 -1.99
N GLN A 32 9.45 9.89 -2.02
CA GLN A 32 9.96 9.28 -3.23
C GLN A 32 9.06 8.13 -3.70
N ARG A 33 8.62 7.28 -2.77
CA ARG A 33 7.78 6.15 -3.10
C ARG A 33 6.40 6.59 -3.61
N LEU A 34 5.80 7.59 -2.99
CA LEU A 34 4.53 8.14 -3.46
C LEU A 34 4.67 8.74 -4.86
N ALA A 35 5.75 9.45 -5.12
CA ALA A 35 6.01 9.99 -6.45
C ALA A 35 6.08 8.88 -7.50
N GLN A 36 6.71 7.74 -7.17
CA GLN A 36 6.77 6.60 -8.05
C GLN A 36 5.39 6.01 -8.31
N HIS A 37 4.58 5.86 -7.29
CA HIS A 37 3.21 5.34 -7.45
C HIS A 37 2.35 6.27 -8.30
N ILE A 38 2.41 7.57 -8.04
CA ILE A 38 1.61 8.56 -8.77
C ILE A 38 2.03 8.60 -10.24
N SER A 39 3.32 8.52 -10.52
CA SER A 39 3.83 8.57 -11.90
C SER A 39 3.69 7.26 -12.66
N GLY A 40 3.29 6.19 -12.00
CA GLY A 40 3.07 4.91 -12.63
C GLY A 40 4.32 4.04 -12.80
N VAL A 41 5.41 4.37 -12.09
CA VAL A 41 6.64 3.57 -12.14
C VAL A 41 6.87 2.77 -10.85
N GLY A 42 5.88 2.74 -9.98
CA GLY A 42 5.94 1.97 -8.74
C GLY A 42 5.62 0.49 -8.97
N ALA A 43 5.05 -0.16 -7.95
CA ALA A 43 4.66 -1.56 -8.04
C ALA A 43 3.66 -1.77 -9.18
N ARG A 44 3.67 -2.96 -9.76
CA ARG A 44 2.78 -3.29 -10.87
C ARG A 44 1.32 -2.99 -10.55
N PHE A 45 0.87 -3.37 -9.36
CA PHE A 45 -0.51 -3.16 -8.95
C PHE A 45 -0.88 -1.68 -8.97
N THR A 46 0.01 -0.81 -8.48
CA THR A 46 -0.23 0.64 -8.45
C THR A 46 -0.09 1.28 -9.83
N ARG A 47 0.57 0.61 -10.78
CA ARG A 47 0.60 1.08 -12.17
C ARG A 47 -0.72 0.81 -12.89
N GLU A 48 -1.38 -0.29 -12.54
CA GLU A 48 -2.64 -0.69 -13.16
C GLU A 48 -3.85 0.00 -12.54
N HIS A 49 -3.73 0.49 -11.30
CA HIS A 49 -4.82 1.12 -10.56
C HIS A 49 -4.36 2.47 -10.05
N LYS A 50 -5.00 3.53 -10.52
CA LYS A 50 -4.55 4.90 -10.21
C LYS A 50 -4.65 5.23 -8.74
N PHE A 51 -3.66 5.95 -8.25
CA PHE A 51 -3.62 6.48 -6.90
C PHE A 51 -4.76 7.47 -6.67
N ILE A 52 -5.48 7.30 -5.56
CA ILE A 52 -6.52 8.24 -5.13
C ILE A 52 -6.02 9.05 -3.94
N GLU A 53 -5.67 8.38 -2.85
CA GLU A 53 -5.21 9.07 -1.65
C GLU A 53 -4.44 8.12 -0.73
N ILE A 54 -3.67 8.72 0.17
CA ILE A 54 -3.01 7.98 1.23
C ILE A 54 -3.93 7.98 2.45
N ILE A 55 -4.23 6.80 2.99
CA ILE A 55 -5.15 6.67 4.11
C ILE A 55 -4.46 6.31 5.43
N GLY A 56 -3.17 6.02 5.40
CA GLY A 56 -2.44 5.75 6.62
C GLY A 56 -0.96 5.66 6.43
N VAL A 57 -0.21 6.07 7.43
CA VAL A 57 1.24 5.94 7.50
C VAL A 57 1.60 5.55 8.92
N GLN A 58 2.41 4.50 9.07
CA GLN A 58 2.90 4.06 10.37
C GLN A 58 4.42 3.97 10.32
N LEU A 59 5.08 4.57 11.29
CA LEU A 59 6.52 4.41 11.43
C LEU A 59 6.81 2.97 11.87
N ILE A 60 7.87 2.40 11.31
CA ILE A 60 8.27 1.04 11.63
C ILE A 60 9.36 1.07 12.67
N ASP A 61 9.19 0.25 13.71
CA ASP A 61 10.21 0.01 14.72
C ASP A 61 10.42 -1.50 14.75
N GLY A 62 11.37 -1.97 13.94
CA GLY A 62 11.69 -3.39 13.84
C GLY A 62 11.52 -3.93 12.43
N ASP A 63 10.92 -5.10 12.31
CA ASP A 63 10.82 -5.84 11.04
C ASP A 63 9.77 -5.22 10.11
N ALA A 64 10.25 -4.66 9.00
CA ALA A 64 9.38 -4.02 8.02
C ALA A 64 8.42 -5.01 7.35
N ILE A 65 8.88 -6.23 7.09
CA ILE A 65 8.04 -7.25 6.45
C ILE A 65 6.91 -7.66 7.40
N ALA A 66 7.22 -7.86 8.66
CA ALA A 66 6.21 -8.19 9.66
C ALA A 66 5.20 -7.07 9.82
N ALA A 67 5.64 -5.82 9.87
CA ALA A 67 4.77 -4.65 9.99
C ALA A 67 3.85 -4.52 8.78
N GLU A 68 4.39 -4.71 7.59
CA GLU A 68 3.62 -4.65 6.35
C GLU A 68 2.56 -5.74 6.31
N ASN A 69 2.91 -6.97 6.67
CA ASN A 69 1.97 -8.08 6.71
C ASN A 69 0.87 -7.85 7.75
N ALA A 70 1.23 -7.35 8.93
CA ALA A 70 0.25 -7.06 9.98
C ALA A 70 -0.76 -6.00 9.52
N ARG A 71 -0.27 -4.93 8.90
CA ARG A 71 -1.15 -3.88 8.38
C ARG A 71 -2.05 -4.41 7.27
N THR A 72 -1.50 -5.26 6.40
CA THR A 72 -2.28 -5.87 5.32
C THR A 72 -3.43 -6.70 5.89
N LEU A 73 -3.17 -7.47 6.94
CA LEU A 73 -4.21 -8.27 7.59
C LEU A 73 -5.29 -7.38 8.22
N GLU A 74 -4.89 -6.27 8.84
CA GLU A 74 -5.86 -5.30 9.37
C GLU A 74 -6.78 -4.77 8.27
N MET A 75 -6.21 -4.46 7.12
CA MET A 75 -6.99 -3.94 6.00
C MET A 75 -7.90 -5.02 5.40
N ILE A 76 -7.42 -6.26 5.34
CA ILE A 76 -8.25 -7.38 4.89
C ILE A 76 -9.45 -7.56 5.82
N ALA A 77 -9.24 -7.45 7.13
CA ALA A 77 -10.33 -7.56 8.09
C ALA A 77 -11.37 -6.44 7.92
N GLU A 78 -10.92 -5.24 7.53
CA GLU A 78 -11.80 -4.10 7.37
C GLU A 78 -12.49 -4.04 6.02
N TYR A 79 -11.76 -4.33 4.94
CA TYR A 79 -12.25 -4.13 3.57
C TYR A 79 -12.49 -5.42 2.79
N GLY A 80 -11.99 -6.54 3.27
CA GLY A 80 -12.08 -7.82 2.56
C GLY A 80 -10.87 -8.10 1.69
N SER A 81 -10.53 -9.37 1.55
CA SER A 81 -9.33 -9.80 0.82
C SER A 81 -9.36 -9.43 -0.66
N GLU A 82 -10.55 -9.26 -1.23
CA GLU A 82 -10.69 -8.92 -2.64
C GLU A 82 -10.19 -7.53 -2.97
N ARG A 83 -10.24 -6.61 -1.99
CA ARG A 83 -9.87 -5.20 -2.18
C ARG A 83 -8.45 -4.87 -1.74
N VAL A 84 -7.77 -5.79 -1.06
CA VAL A 84 -6.51 -5.48 -0.38
C VAL A 84 -5.35 -6.26 -1.00
N ARG A 85 -4.26 -5.54 -1.26
CA ARG A 85 -2.99 -6.12 -1.72
C ARG A 85 -1.86 -5.54 -0.88
N GLY A 86 -0.91 -6.36 -0.52
CA GLY A 86 0.26 -5.91 0.25
C GLY A 86 1.00 -7.06 0.88
N GLY A 87 2.27 -6.85 1.25
CA GLY A 87 3.08 -7.86 1.87
C GLY A 87 3.09 -9.16 1.06
N LYS A 88 2.86 -10.27 1.75
CA LYS A 88 2.76 -11.59 1.10
C LYS A 88 1.39 -11.83 0.45
N TYR A 89 0.49 -10.87 0.53
CA TYR A 89 -0.87 -10.98 -0.01
C TYR A 89 -1.03 -10.24 -1.33
N LEU A 90 0.05 -10.10 -2.11
CA LEU A 90 0.03 -9.38 -3.38
C LEU A 90 -0.68 -10.12 -4.50
N SER A 91 -0.61 -11.43 -4.51
CA SER A 91 -1.28 -12.21 -5.52
C SER A 91 -2.58 -12.72 -4.93
N GLY A 92 -3.64 -12.14 -5.36
CA GLY A 92 -4.96 -12.54 -4.92
C GLY A 92 -5.38 -13.90 -5.40
#